data_88fe85e903ebb95c30982505444b7ccf
#
_entry.id   88fe85e903ebb95c30982505444b7ccf
#
_cell.length_a   1.000
_cell.length_b   1.000
_cell.length_c   1.000
_cell.angle_alpha   90.00
_cell.angle_beta   90.00
_cell.angle_gamma   90.00
#
_symmetry.space_group_name_H-M   'P 1'
#
loop_
_entity.id
_entity.type
_entity.pdbx_description
1 polymer ?
#
loop_
_entity_poly.entity_id
_entity_poly.type
_entity_poly.pdbx_seq_one_letter_code
_entity_poly.pdbx_strand_id
1 'polypeptide(L)'
;MATIKDSGERTEFFTGAKRDLHEGKGRMDLLPWAAIMEVSKHCEAGAKKYGEHNVDRGIPTSSLCDSGMRHLAKYLDGWTDEPHLLAACWNLLWALEMVQKHPECVNTPWRAEDGK
;
A
#
# COMPACT_ATOMS: atom_id res chain seq x y z
N MET A 1 -8.77 26.66 -9.67
CA MET A 1 -7.67 26.63 -8.68
C MET A 1 -8.05 25.74 -7.51
N ALA A 2 -7.18 24.82 -7.12
CA ALA A 2 -7.45 23.94 -6.00
C ALA A 2 -7.48 24.71 -4.68
N THR A 3 -8.42 24.39 -3.80
CA THR A 3 -8.51 24.98 -2.48
C THR A 3 -7.55 24.25 -1.54
N ILE A 4 -6.78 25.01 -0.79
CA ILE A 4 -5.89 24.46 0.24
C ILE A 4 -6.74 24.17 1.48
N LYS A 5 -6.76 22.91 1.90
CA LYS A 5 -7.46 22.51 3.12
C LYS A 5 -6.71 23.01 4.34
N ASP A 6 -7.46 23.33 5.38
CA ASP A 6 -6.92 23.94 6.59
C ASP A 6 -7.58 23.34 7.83
N SER A 7 -6.78 22.80 8.75
CA SER A 7 -7.27 22.24 10.02
C SER A 7 -7.62 23.32 11.04
N GLY A 8 -7.18 24.57 10.80
CA GLY A 8 -7.32 25.65 11.77
C GLY A 8 -6.19 25.72 12.77
N GLU A 9 -5.32 24.73 12.82
CA GLU A 9 -4.16 24.66 13.73
C GLU A 9 -2.88 24.78 12.95
N ARG A 10 -1.79 25.21 13.61
CA ARG A 10 -0.51 25.50 12.97
C ARG A 10 0.67 24.87 13.66
N THR A 11 1.66 24.46 12.87
CA THR A 11 3.01 24.18 13.32
C THR A 11 3.85 25.42 13.01
N GLU A 12 4.54 25.96 13.98
CA GLU A 12 5.46 27.08 13.80
C GLU A 12 6.89 26.59 13.88
N PHE A 13 7.70 26.96 12.90
CA PHE A 13 9.10 26.56 12.81
C PHE A 13 10.00 27.63 13.46
N PHE A 14 11.25 27.25 13.75
CA PHE A 14 12.22 28.16 14.40
C PHE A 14 12.48 29.43 13.58
N THR A 15 12.21 29.40 12.29
CA THR A 15 12.34 30.58 11.40
C THR A 15 11.14 31.51 11.45
N GLY A 16 10.09 31.13 12.19
CA GLY A 16 8.82 31.85 12.21
C GLY A 16 7.85 31.44 11.12
N ALA A 17 8.28 30.59 10.17
CA ALA A 17 7.39 30.08 9.14
C ALA A 17 6.36 29.14 9.78
N LYS A 18 5.17 29.13 9.22
CA LYS A 18 4.05 28.31 9.74
C LYS A 18 3.49 27.42 8.65
N ARG A 19 3.03 26.26 9.08
CA ARG A 19 2.29 25.33 8.22
C ARG A 19 1.11 24.77 9.00
N ASP A 20 0.21 24.08 8.31
CA ASP A 20 -0.88 23.37 8.97
C ASP A 20 -0.31 22.29 9.88
N LEU A 21 -1.11 21.88 10.87
CA LEU A 21 -0.66 20.89 11.87
C LEU A 21 -0.16 19.62 11.20
N HIS A 22 1.01 19.16 11.64
CA HIS A 22 1.63 17.95 11.10
C HIS A 22 1.00 16.67 11.68
N GLU A 23 0.60 16.72 12.94
CA GLU A 23 0.11 15.55 13.69
C GLU A 23 -1.05 14.87 12.96
N GLY A 24 -1.02 13.56 12.90
CA GLY A 24 -2.08 12.76 12.28
C GLY A 24 -1.94 12.56 10.78
N LYS A 25 -0.94 13.17 10.15
CA LYS A 25 -0.72 13.05 8.69
C LYS A 25 0.25 11.94 8.31
N GLY A 26 0.78 11.22 9.28
CA GLY A 26 1.75 10.16 9.07
C GLY A 26 3.19 10.68 9.10
N ARG A 27 4.10 9.73 9.12
CA ARG A 27 5.54 10.00 9.21
C ARG A 27 6.25 9.18 8.13
N MET A 28 6.41 9.75 6.95
CA MET A 28 7.06 9.11 5.81
C MET A 28 8.51 8.72 6.12
N ASP A 29 9.16 9.48 7.01
CA ASP A 29 10.54 9.22 7.43
C ASP A 29 10.69 7.93 8.26
N LEU A 30 9.60 7.40 8.79
CA LEU A 30 9.61 6.15 9.57
C LEU A 30 9.37 4.90 8.72
N LEU A 31 9.19 5.06 7.39
CA LEU A 31 8.99 3.93 6.50
C LEU A 31 10.30 3.17 6.25
N PRO A 32 10.23 1.84 6.08
CA PRO A 32 11.42 1.04 5.75
C PRO A 32 11.79 1.23 4.27
N TRP A 33 12.57 2.25 3.97
CA TRP A 33 12.83 2.70 2.59
C TRP A 33 13.54 1.66 1.73
N ALA A 34 14.41 0.83 2.29
CA ALA A 34 15.05 -0.25 1.51
C ALA A 34 13.99 -1.23 0.98
N ALA A 35 13.03 -1.60 1.81
CA ALA A 35 11.93 -2.47 1.39
C ALA A 35 11.01 -1.77 0.39
N ILE A 36 10.71 -0.49 0.60
CA ILE A 36 9.86 0.28 -0.31
C ILE A 36 10.51 0.36 -1.69
N MET A 37 11.83 0.57 -1.76
CA MET A 37 12.56 0.57 -3.04
C MET A 37 12.42 -0.77 -3.76
N GLU A 38 12.51 -1.88 -3.05
CA GLU A 38 12.33 -3.20 -3.66
C GLU A 38 10.90 -3.39 -4.17
N VAL A 39 9.90 -2.93 -3.42
CA VAL A 39 8.50 -2.97 -3.89
C VAL A 39 8.34 -2.14 -5.16
N SER A 40 8.99 -0.98 -5.25
CA SER A 40 8.91 -0.13 -6.45
C SER A 40 9.49 -0.84 -7.68
N LYS A 41 10.56 -1.59 -7.51
CA LYS A 41 11.15 -2.39 -8.60
C LYS A 41 10.20 -3.51 -9.04
N HIS A 42 9.49 -4.09 -8.11
CA HIS A 42 8.47 -5.09 -8.42
C HIS A 42 7.32 -4.49 -9.23
N CYS A 43 6.93 -3.26 -8.90
CA CYS A 43 5.94 -2.51 -9.68
C CYS A 43 6.43 -2.25 -11.10
N GLU A 44 7.70 -1.91 -11.27
CA GLU A 44 8.30 -1.70 -12.58
C GLU A 44 8.25 -2.98 -13.43
N ALA A 45 8.60 -4.11 -12.84
CA ALA A 45 8.55 -5.41 -13.52
C ALA A 45 7.11 -5.76 -13.91
N GLY A 46 6.15 -5.50 -13.04
CA GLY A 46 4.73 -5.72 -13.34
C GLY A 46 4.24 -4.84 -14.47
N ALA A 47 4.68 -3.59 -14.53
CA ALA A 47 4.30 -2.67 -15.60
C ALA A 47 4.79 -3.16 -16.96
N LYS A 48 5.97 -3.74 -17.02
CA LYS A 48 6.50 -4.32 -18.27
C LYS A 48 5.69 -5.53 -18.71
N LYS A 49 5.15 -6.29 -17.78
CA LYS A 49 4.40 -7.51 -18.07
C LYS A 49 2.93 -7.24 -18.42
N TYR A 50 2.28 -6.36 -17.69
CA TYR A 50 0.83 -6.15 -17.78
C TYR A 50 0.42 -4.74 -18.18
N GLY A 51 1.38 -3.83 -18.36
CA GLY A 51 1.12 -2.42 -18.63
C GLY A 51 1.10 -1.58 -17.37
N GLU A 52 1.38 -0.28 -17.54
CA GLU A 52 1.37 0.67 -16.43
C GLU A 52 -0.04 0.79 -15.85
N HIS A 53 -0.13 0.90 -14.54
CA HIS A 53 -1.38 1.09 -13.81
C HIS A 53 -2.40 -0.03 -13.99
N ASN A 54 -1.95 -1.24 -14.33
CA ASN A 54 -2.86 -2.37 -14.47
C ASN A 54 -3.60 -2.66 -13.15
N VAL A 55 -2.88 -2.67 -12.03
CA VAL A 55 -3.48 -2.95 -10.71
C VAL A 55 -4.44 -1.85 -10.29
N ASP A 56 -4.17 -0.61 -10.68
CA ASP A 56 -5.02 0.54 -10.35
C ASP A 56 -6.44 0.42 -10.91
N ARG A 57 -6.66 -0.45 -11.86
CA ARG A 57 -8.00 -0.73 -12.40
C ARG A 57 -8.89 -1.41 -11.36
N GLY A 58 -8.28 -2.02 -10.37
CA GLY A 58 -8.97 -2.74 -9.31
C GLY A 58 -8.83 -4.23 -9.45
N ILE A 59 -8.38 -4.87 -8.39
CA ILE A 59 -8.27 -6.32 -8.28
C ILE A 59 -8.97 -6.72 -6.98
N PRO A 60 -9.81 -7.77 -6.98
CA PRO A 60 -10.46 -8.20 -5.74
C PRO A 60 -9.44 -8.47 -4.63
N THR A 61 -9.72 -7.99 -3.43
CA THR A 61 -8.80 -8.17 -2.30
C THR A 61 -8.55 -9.64 -1.97
N SER A 62 -9.55 -10.50 -2.18
CA SER A 62 -9.38 -11.95 -1.98
C SER A 62 -8.29 -12.53 -2.88
N SER A 63 -8.21 -12.05 -4.13
CA SER A 63 -7.18 -12.51 -5.08
C SER A 63 -5.78 -12.07 -4.64
N LEU A 64 -5.65 -10.81 -4.22
CA LEU A 64 -4.37 -10.27 -3.74
C LEU A 64 -3.94 -10.97 -2.45
N CYS A 65 -4.86 -11.18 -1.52
CA CYS A 65 -4.55 -11.88 -0.27
C CYS A 65 -4.15 -13.33 -0.52
N ASP A 66 -4.85 -14.02 -1.41
CA ASP A 66 -4.51 -15.40 -1.76
C ASP A 66 -3.09 -15.50 -2.32
N SER A 67 -2.75 -14.64 -3.29
CA SER A 67 -1.39 -14.60 -3.84
C SER A 67 -0.36 -14.24 -2.78
N GLY A 68 -0.67 -13.26 -1.93
CA GLY A 68 0.22 -12.86 -0.84
C GLY A 68 0.51 -14.01 0.11
N MET A 69 -0.51 -14.75 0.49
CA MET A 69 -0.36 -15.91 1.38
C MET A 69 0.44 -17.04 0.73
N ARG A 70 0.20 -17.32 -0.55
CA ARG A 70 0.99 -18.36 -1.26
C ARG A 70 2.46 -18.00 -1.31
N HIS A 71 2.79 -16.75 -1.63
CA HIS A 71 4.17 -16.30 -1.67
C HIS A 71 4.81 -16.33 -0.29
N LEU A 72 4.07 -15.92 0.74
CA LEU A 72 4.58 -15.98 2.11
C LEU A 72 4.87 -17.43 2.52
N ALA A 73 3.94 -18.36 2.21
CA ALA A 73 4.13 -19.77 2.51
C ALA A 73 5.38 -20.33 1.82
N LYS A 74 5.58 -20.00 0.55
CA LYS A 74 6.77 -20.42 -0.20
C LYS A 74 8.05 -19.87 0.39
N TYR A 75 8.05 -18.60 0.78
CA TYR A 75 9.20 -17.99 1.44
C TYR A 75 9.55 -18.73 2.73
N LEU A 76 8.55 -19.01 3.56
CA LEU A 76 8.76 -19.72 4.82
C LEU A 76 9.23 -21.16 4.61
N ASP A 77 8.86 -21.76 3.50
CA ASP A 77 9.28 -23.12 3.12
C ASP A 77 10.64 -23.14 2.40
N GLY A 78 11.29 -22.00 2.24
CA GLY A 78 12.64 -21.91 1.68
C GLY A 78 12.74 -21.86 0.17
N TRP A 79 11.66 -21.59 -0.54
CA TRP A 79 11.69 -21.48 -2.00
C TRP A 79 12.44 -20.22 -2.44
N THR A 80 13.31 -20.37 -3.44
CA THR A 80 14.14 -19.27 -3.94
C THR A 80 14.02 -19.06 -5.47
N ASP A 81 13.06 -19.69 -6.11
CA ASP A 81 12.84 -19.59 -7.56
C ASP A 81 12.30 -18.19 -7.97
N GLU A 82 11.68 -17.49 -7.03
CA GLU A 82 11.17 -16.12 -7.20
C GLU A 82 11.40 -15.37 -5.89
N PRO A 83 11.33 -14.02 -5.92
CA PRO A 83 11.43 -13.22 -4.69
C PRO A 83 10.10 -13.27 -3.91
N HIS A 84 9.83 -14.39 -3.29
CA HIS A 84 8.52 -14.64 -2.66
C HIS A 84 8.16 -13.68 -1.54
N LEU A 85 9.10 -13.28 -0.70
CA LEU A 85 8.80 -12.33 0.37
C LEU A 85 8.41 -10.96 -0.21
N LEU A 86 9.13 -10.52 -1.22
CA LEU A 86 8.82 -9.27 -1.92
C LEU A 86 7.44 -9.35 -2.58
N ALA A 87 7.15 -10.45 -3.25
CA ALA A 87 5.85 -10.66 -3.90
C ALA A 87 4.72 -10.67 -2.88
N ALA A 88 4.93 -11.26 -1.70
CA ALA A 88 3.96 -11.22 -0.61
C ALA A 88 3.69 -9.79 -0.16
N CYS A 89 4.75 -9.01 0.07
CA CYS A 89 4.63 -7.59 0.47
C CYS A 89 3.87 -6.78 -0.58
N TRP A 90 4.20 -6.96 -1.85
CA TRP A 90 3.56 -6.26 -2.96
C TRP A 90 2.05 -6.56 -2.99
N ASN A 91 1.68 -7.81 -2.91
CA ASN A 91 0.27 -8.22 -2.95
C ASN A 91 -0.53 -7.64 -1.79
N LEU A 92 0.02 -7.68 -0.57
CA LEU A 92 -0.67 -7.18 0.62
C LEU A 92 -0.75 -5.65 0.61
N LEU A 93 0.28 -4.98 0.13
CA LEU A 93 0.27 -3.53 0.00
C LEU A 93 -0.82 -3.09 -0.98
N TRP A 94 -0.95 -3.78 -2.12
CA TRP A 94 -2.00 -3.48 -3.08
C TRP A 94 -3.39 -3.86 -2.56
N ALA A 95 -3.51 -4.91 -1.75
CA ALA A 95 -4.78 -5.19 -1.09
C ALA A 95 -5.20 -4.02 -0.19
N LEU A 96 -4.25 -3.46 0.56
CA LEU A 96 -4.51 -2.28 1.39
C LEU A 96 -4.92 -1.08 0.53
N GLU A 97 -4.27 -0.88 -0.62
CA GLU A 97 -4.63 0.19 -1.55
C GLU A 97 -6.06 0.03 -2.07
N MET A 98 -6.47 -1.21 -2.39
CA MET A 98 -7.85 -1.49 -2.82
C MET A 98 -8.87 -1.08 -1.75
N VAL A 99 -8.57 -1.40 -0.49
CA VAL A 99 -9.46 -1.01 0.63
C VAL A 99 -9.63 0.51 0.68
N GLN A 100 -8.59 1.26 0.37
CA GLN A 100 -8.64 2.72 0.41
C GLN A 100 -9.35 3.33 -0.81
N LYS A 101 -9.14 2.78 -2.00
CA LYS A 101 -9.55 3.43 -3.25
C LYS A 101 -10.60 2.68 -4.06
N HIS A 102 -10.77 1.37 -3.84
CA HIS A 102 -11.67 0.54 -4.63
C HIS A 102 -12.57 -0.30 -3.72
N PRO A 103 -13.50 0.32 -2.98
CA PRO A 103 -14.38 -0.43 -2.08
C PRO A 103 -15.15 -1.55 -2.78
N GLU A 104 -15.42 -1.41 -4.08
CA GLU A 104 -16.08 -2.43 -4.90
C GLU A 104 -15.24 -3.71 -5.06
N CYS A 105 -13.94 -3.61 -4.83
CA CYS A 105 -13.01 -4.75 -4.92
C CYS A 105 -12.86 -5.49 -3.57
N VAL A 106 -13.42 -4.97 -2.49
CA VAL A 106 -13.28 -5.58 -1.18
C VAL A 106 -14.32 -6.68 -1.02
N ASN A 107 -13.86 -7.92 -1.18
CA ASN A 107 -14.73 -9.09 -1.23
C ASN A 107 -14.31 -10.21 -0.29
N THR A 108 -13.73 -9.85 0.85
CA THR A 108 -13.36 -10.84 1.87
C THR A 108 -14.62 -11.32 2.60
N PRO A 109 -14.76 -12.63 2.85
CA PRO A 109 -16.03 -13.20 3.32
C PRO A 109 -16.46 -12.82 4.73
N TRP A 110 -15.54 -12.41 5.60
CA TRP A 110 -15.88 -12.04 6.98
C TRP A 110 -15.71 -10.55 7.22
N ARG A 111 -16.24 -9.80 6.30
CA ARG A 111 -16.25 -8.37 6.45
C ARG A 111 -17.26 -7.90 7.44
N ALA A 112 -17.00 -6.78 7.80
CA ALA A 112 -17.55 -5.80 8.66
C ALA A 112 -19.00 -5.88 9.07
N GLU A 113 -19.88 -6.50 8.39
CA GLU A 113 -21.24 -6.75 8.81
C GLU A 113 -21.31 -7.49 10.15
N ASP A 114 -20.30 -8.31 10.42
CA ASP A 114 -20.21 -9.11 11.64
C ASP A 114 -19.51 -8.38 12.77
N GLY A 115 -19.02 -7.18 12.55
CA GLY A 115 -18.33 -6.41 13.56
C GLY A 115 -16.97 -6.98 13.96
N LYS A 116 -16.35 -7.79 13.14
CA LYS A 116 -15.04 -8.38 13.43
C LYS A 116 -13.90 -7.45 13.25
#